data_38ded6042a368c3865a115fa0320010c
#
_entry.id   38ded6042a368c3865a115fa0320010c
#
_cell.length_a   1.000
_cell.length_b   1.000
_cell.length_c   1.000
_cell.angle_alpha   90.00
_cell.angle_beta   90.00
_cell.angle_gamma   90.00
#
_symmetry.space_group_name_H-M   'P 1'
#
loop_
_entity.id
_entity.type
_entity.pdbx_description
1 polymer ?
#
loop_
_entity_poly.entity_id
_entity_poly.type
_entity_poly.pdbx_seq_one_letter_code
_entity_poly.pdbx_strand_id
1 'polypeptide(L)'
;HHRLLTGEDAGLARDYLRSRGYDGEVVRRFRLGWAPDGWDTLCTALRLSDEVATGSGLGFVNKRGRLQDAFRARVLFPICDPSGNPVALGGRILPGSSDPAKYKNSMETPIYSKRRTLYALNWAKKDVIASGEVVVCEGYTDVIGFFEAGVPRAVATCGTALAEEHVKLLKNFATRVVLAFDADGAGQTAAGRFYEWERKLEIDVAVAALPPGSDPADLARSDPEALRAAVSGAKPFLQFRLERILDAADLTTPEGRARAADHALAAVAEHPDDLVRDQYVMQVAERCRLEPASLRDRLERIRREGPRTPPAKSDRTSGRPAPPSDDRDPRGYDDLDDPGVEPEWDEGDDGPGRATGLQRTATMEFRPGLEALRLAIHRPEEVGDRLEAALFSDPVQRAAFLALVDSDDLGEAIDGASGHVQAMLVRLTVEEPRSEPDEVVTQLVRDTVRRELPVLTVEARTSPQAMQQAAEVAGWLQDLDGSTTSAEASRRLVAWLLVRAQPNGSGQVA
;
A
#
# COMPACT_ATOMS: atom_id res chain seq x y z
N HIS A 1 3.06 -5.68 28.96
CA HIS A 1 2.60 -6.71 28.01
C HIS A 1 3.44 -8.01 28.08
N HIS A 2 4.77 -7.93 28.14
CA HIS A 2 5.60 -9.15 28.22
C HIS A 2 5.28 -10.00 29.47
N ARG A 3 5.09 -9.38 30.63
CA ARG A 3 4.69 -10.08 31.86
C ARG A 3 3.29 -10.69 31.75
N LEU A 4 2.38 -10.06 31.02
CA LEU A 4 1.02 -10.57 30.84
C LEU A 4 0.98 -11.88 30.04
N LEU A 5 2.00 -12.18 29.24
CA LEU A 5 2.09 -13.43 28.51
C LEU A 5 2.20 -14.66 29.42
N THR A 6 2.66 -14.49 30.68
CA THR A 6 2.69 -15.55 31.69
C THR A 6 1.42 -15.65 32.52
N GLY A 7 0.47 -14.72 32.36
CA GLY A 7 -0.81 -14.68 33.07
C GLY A 7 -1.79 -15.77 32.60
N GLU A 8 -2.84 -15.99 33.37
CA GLU A 8 -3.87 -16.99 33.09
C GLU A 8 -4.60 -16.70 31.78
N ASP A 9 -4.93 -15.43 31.50
CA ASP A 9 -5.67 -14.97 30.32
C ASP A 9 -4.88 -15.10 29.00
N ALA A 10 -3.58 -15.42 29.05
CA ALA A 10 -2.73 -15.52 27.87
C ALA A 10 -2.60 -16.95 27.32
N GLY A 11 -3.46 -17.88 27.72
CA GLY A 11 -3.42 -19.29 27.27
C GLY A 11 -3.38 -19.40 25.75
N LEU A 12 -4.35 -18.83 25.08
CA LEU A 12 -4.45 -18.84 23.61
C LEU A 12 -3.26 -18.17 22.91
N ALA A 13 -2.72 -17.09 23.49
CA ALA A 13 -1.55 -16.43 22.94
C ALA A 13 -0.30 -17.32 23.05
N ARG A 14 -0.12 -18.02 24.18
CA ARG A 14 0.99 -18.98 24.34
C ARG A 14 0.85 -20.16 23.38
N ASP A 15 -0.36 -20.69 23.20
CA ASP A 15 -0.60 -21.80 22.28
C ASP A 15 -0.32 -21.39 20.83
N TYR A 16 -0.74 -20.18 20.46
CA TYR A 16 -0.39 -19.61 19.16
C TYR A 16 1.12 -19.49 18.98
N LEU A 17 1.86 -18.94 19.95
CA LEU A 17 3.32 -18.82 19.84
C LEU A 17 4.01 -20.19 19.74
N ARG A 18 3.53 -21.20 20.51
CA ARG A 18 4.02 -22.58 20.41
C ARG A 18 3.74 -23.19 19.03
N SER A 19 2.54 -22.96 18.48
CA SER A 19 2.19 -23.44 17.13
C SER A 19 3.08 -22.85 16.04
N ARG A 20 3.65 -21.66 16.28
CA ARG A 20 4.64 -21.02 15.43
C ARG A 20 6.09 -21.50 15.69
N GLY A 21 6.29 -22.40 16.66
CA GLY A 21 7.62 -22.88 17.04
C GLY A 21 8.36 -21.96 18.01
N TYR A 22 7.72 -20.87 18.50
CA TYR A 22 8.39 -19.93 19.40
C TYR A 22 8.38 -20.45 20.81
N ASP A 23 9.55 -20.86 21.28
CA ASP A 23 9.79 -21.29 22.64
C ASP A 23 9.96 -20.12 23.62
N GLY A 24 10.30 -20.46 24.89
CA GLY A 24 10.53 -19.44 25.92
C GLY A 24 11.78 -18.61 25.66
N GLU A 25 12.77 -19.10 24.89
CA GLU A 25 13.96 -18.33 24.55
C GLU A 25 13.66 -17.28 23.51
N VAL A 26 12.96 -17.64 22.43
CA VAL A 26 12.49 -16.70 21.40
C VAL A 26 11.61 -15.63 22.01
N VAL A 27 10.64 -16.03 22.85
CA VAL A 27 9.72 -15.08 23.53
C VAL A 27 10.50 -14.07 24.37
N ARG A 28 11.51 -14.50 25.14
CA ARG A 28 12.33 -13.60 25.95
C ARG A 28 13.26 -12.73 25.10
N ARG A 29 13.91 -13.32 24.09
CA ARG A 29 14.83 -12.61 23.20
C ARG A 29 14.16 -11.44 22.49
N PHE A 30 13.02 -11.69 21.88
CA PHE A 30 12.25 -10.66 21.16
C PHE A 30 11.26 -9.91 22.05
N ARG A 31 11.23 -10.18 23.35
CA ARG A 31 10.36 -9.51 24.34
C ARG A 31 8.88 -9.55 23.91
N LEU A 32 8.45 -10.65 23.30
CA LEU A 32 7.07 -10.81 22.85
C LEU A 32 6.10 -10.62 24.02
N GLY A 33 4.94 -10.05 23.78
CA GLY A 33 3.97 -9.71 24.79
C GLY A 33 2.54 -10.11 24.41
N TRP A 34 1.63 -9.92 25.35
CA TRP A 34 0.20 -10.11 25.18
C TRP A 34 -0.55 -8.85 25.61
N ALA A 35 -1.44 -8.36 24.73
CA ALA A 35 -2.44 -7.37 25.06
C ALA A 35 -3.76 -8.10 25.31
N PRO A 36 -4.28 -8.09 26.57
CA PRO A 36 -5.57 -8.70 26.90
C PRO A 36 -6.73 -8.05 26.13
N ASP A 37 -7.88 -8.71 26.11
CA ASP A 37 -9.10 -8.20 25.47
C ASP A 37 -9.87 -7.20 26.36
N GLY A 38 -9.17 -6.40 27.12
CA GLY A 38 -9.73 -5.29 27.90
C GLY A 38 -9.64 -3.97 27.11
N TRP A 39 -10.62 -3.09 27.31
CA TRP A 39 -10.68 -1.83 26.57
C TRP A 39 -9.62 -0.81 27.02
N ASP A 40 -9.21 -0.84 28.29
CA ASP A 40 -8.37 0.16 28.94
C ASP A 40 -7.37 -0.47 29.93
N THR A 41 -7.07 -1.74 29.77
CA THR A 41 -6.23 -2.52 30.70
C THR A 41 -4.85 -1.89 30.92
N LEU A 42 -4.16 -1.48 29.84
CA LEU A 42 -2.84 -0.88 29.92
C LEU A 42 -2.93 0.55 30.45
N CYS A 43 -3.83 1.35 29.87
CA CYS A 43 -3.99 2.76 30.25
C CYS A 43 -4.35 2.90 31.74
N THR A 44 -5.24 2.05 32.23
CA THR A 44 -5.62 2.00 33.66
C THR A 44 -4.47 1.50 34.54
N ALA A 45 -3.80 0.41 34.18
CA ALA A 45 -2.68 -0.14 34.95
C ALA A 45 -1.51 0.82 35.09
N LEU A 46 -1.24 1.61 34.05
CA LEU A 46 -0.16 2.63 34.05
C LEU A 46 -0.65 4.01 34.48
N ARG A 47 -1.95 4.20 34.73
CA ARG A 47 -2.58 5.49 35.10
C ARG A 47 -2.20 6.59 34.11
N LEU A 48 -2.28 6.27 32.81
CA LEU A 48 -1.95 7.24 31.77
C LEU A 48 -3.00 8.34 31.69
N SER A 49 -2.57 9.58 31.49
CA SER A 49 -3.46 10.65 31.05
C SER A 49 -3.78 10.47 29.56
N ASP A 50 -4.90 11.07 29.10
CA ASP A 50 -5.30 11.05 27.69
C ASP A 50 -4.20 11.56 26.76
N GLU A 51 -3.52 12.65 27.16
CA GLU A 51 -2.41 13.25 26.43
C GLU A 51 -1.21 12.28 26.30
N VAL A 52 -0.81 11.64 27.40
CA VAL A 52 0.32 10.71 27.42
C VAL A 52 -0.01 9.43 26.63
N ALA A 53 -1.22 8.90 26.80
CA ALA A 53 -1.65 7.69 26.10
C ALA A 53 -1.69 7.91 24.59
N THR A 54 -2.27 9.04 24.14
CA THR A 54 -2.38 9.40 22.72
C THR A 54 -1.01 9.75 22.14
N GLY A 55 -0.23 10.61 22.82
CA GLY A 55 1.09 11.03 22.35
C GLY A 55 2.12 9.91 22.29
N SER A 56 1.98 8.86 23.11
CA SER A 56 2.83 7.66 23.08
C SER A 56 2.33 6.58 22.12
N GLY A 57 1.11 6.70 21.57
CA GLY A 57 0.47 5.68 20.74
C GLY A 57 0.07 4.41 21.52
N LEU A 58 0.04 4.45 22.87
CA LEU A 58 -0.37 3.33 23.70
C LEU A 58 -1.88 3.25 23.89
N GLY A 59 -2.58 4.38 23.72
CA GLY A 59 -4.01 4.49 23.81
C GLY A 59 -4.55 5.61 22.93
N PHE A 60 -5.86 5.75 22.89
CA PHE A 60 -6.56 6.82 22.20
C PHE A 60 -7.87 7.14 22.94
N VAL A 61 -8.36 8.37 22.78
CA VAL A 61 -9.67 8.77 23.30
C VAL A 61 -10.72 8.47 22.23
N ASN A 62 -11.68 7.62 22.57
CA ASN A 62 -12.75 7.25 21.64
C ASN A 62 -13.80 8.38 21.49
N LYS A 63 -14.74 8.23 20.54
CA LYS A 63 -15.83 9.21 20.28
C LYS A 63 -16.71 9.55 21.52
N ARG A 64 -16.69 8.70 22.54
CA ARG A 64 -17.42 8.90 23.83
C ARG A 64 -16.56 9.57 24.90
N GLY A 65 -15.37 10.08 24.55
CA GLY A 65 -14.45 10.70 25.49
C GLY A 65 -13.81 9.72 26.48
N ARG A 66 -13.75 8.43 26.18
CA ARG A 66 -13.13 7.41 27.05
C ARG A 66 -11.79 7.00 26.51
N LEU A 67 -10.79 6.97 27.37
CA LEU A 67 -9.47 6.43 27.04
C LEU A 67 -9.54 4.91 26.82
N GLN A 68 -8.94 4.44 25.73
CA GLN A 68 -8.86 3.03 25.36
C GLN A 68 -7.44 2.64 24.98
N ASP A 69 -7.11 1.36 25.17
CA ASP A 69 -5.83 0.78 24.74
C ASP A 69 -5.75 0.70 23.21
N ALA A 70 -4.61 1.07 22.64
CA ALA A 70 -4.38 0.97 21.21
C ALA A 70 -4.32 -0.48 20.71
N PHE A 71 -3.98 -1.43 21.58
CA PHE A 71 -3.86 -2.85 21.25
C PHE A 71 -4.69 -3.69 22.22
N ARG A 72 -5.52 -4.57 21.66
CA ARG A 72 -6.38 -5.50 22.40
C ARG A 72 -6.37 -6.87 21.73
N ALA A 73 -6.50 -7.95 22.51
CA ALA A 73 -6.53 -9.32 22.05
C ALA A 73 -5.44 -9.67 21.01
N ARG A 74 -4.21 -9.16 21.22
CA ARG A 74 -3.10 -9.29 20.25
C ARG A 74 -1.81 -9.77 20.91
N VAL A 75 -1.09 -10.64 20.21
CA VAL A 75 0.32 -10.87 20.48
C VAL A 75 1.11 -9.63 20.03
N LEU A 76 1.99 -9.15 20.89
CA LEU A 76 2.73 -7.92 20.66
C LEU A 76 4.21 -8.15 20.38
N PHE A 77 4.72 -7.39 19.43
CA PHE A 77 6.11 -7.34 18.99
C PHE A 77 6.63 -5.93 19.30
N PRO A 78 7.55 -5.75 20.26
CA PRO A 78 8.08 -4.42 20.56
C PRO A 78 9.00 -3.94 19.45
N ILE A 79 8.71 -2.77 18.91
CA ILE A 79 9.56 -2.09 17.93
C ILE A 79 10.49 -1.18 18.72
N CYS A 80 11.80 -1.39 18.53
CA CYS A 80 12.82 -0.66 19.28
C CYS A 80 13.64 0.23 18.36
N ASP A 81 14.16 1.32 18.93
CA ASP A 81 15.22 2.10 18.29
C ASP A 81 16.53 1.28 18.21
N PRO A 82 17.56 1.72 17.47
CA PRO A 82 18.84 1.00 17.38
C PRO A 82 19.56 0.84 18.72
N SER A 83 19.20 1.61 19.76
CA SER A 83 19.75 1.49 21.11
C SER A 83 19.03 0.43 21.96
N GLY A 84 17.87 -0.08 21.49
CA GLY A 84 17.07 -1.11 22.16
C GLY A 84 15.97 -0.55 23.06
N ASN A 85 15.68 0.77 22.99
CA ASN A 85 14.54 1.36 23.67
C ASN A 85 13.26 1.07 22.87
N PRO A 86 12.17 0.57 23.50
CA PRO A 86 10.91 0.36 22.80
C PRO A 86 10.27 1.71 22.47
N VAL A 87 10.01 1.96 21.18
CA VAL A 87 9.43 3.21 20.66
C VAL A 87 8.03 2.99 20.08
N ALA A 88 7.67 1.73 19.77
CA ALA A 88 6.36 1.37 19.21
C ALA A 88 6.04 -0.11 19.44
N LEU A 89 4.87 -0.53 19.01
CA LEU A 89 4.40 -1.91 19.08
C LEU A 89 3.82 -2.34 17.72
N GLY A 90 4.12 -3.57 17.32
CA GLY A 90 3.34 -4.31 16.34
C GLY A 90 2.44 -5.30 17.06
N GLY A 91 1.21 -5.48 16.58
CA GLY A 91 0.27 -6.39 17.20
C GLY A 91 -0.37 -7.33 16.18
N ARG A 92 -0.37 -8.64 16.45
CA ARG A 92 -1.02 -9.64 15.63
C ARG A 92 -2.21 -10.26 16.36
N ILE A 93 -3.37 -10.34 15.70
CA ILE A 93 -4.54 -11.03 16.23
C ILE A 93 -4.29 -12.54 16.36
N LEU A 94 -5.00 -13.17 17.25
CA LEU A 94 -5.04 -14.63 17.32
C LEU A 94 -5.96 -15.21 16.22
N PRO A 95 -5.72 -16.45 15.76
CA PRO A 95 -6.63 -17.14 14.86
C PRO A 95 -8.05 -17.20 15.46
N GLY A 96 -9.08 -16.98 14.64
CA GLY A 96 -10.47 -16.94 15.06
C GLY A 96 -10.95 -15.59 15.63
N SER A 97 -10.11 -14.56 15.62
CA SER A 97 -10.54 -13.20 15.95
C SER A 97 -11.40 -12.62 14.83
N SER A 98 -12.42 -11.84 15.22
CA SER A 98 -13.28 -11.10 14.28
C SER A 98 -12.68 -9.77 13.80
N ASP A 99 -11.55 -9.33 14.34
CA ASP A 99 -10.87 -8.11 13.91
C ASP A 99 -10.30 -8.30 12.49
N PRO A 100 -10.68 -7.50 11.49
CA PRO A 100 -10.22 -7.64 10.11
C PRO A 100 -8.73 -7.37 9.94
N ALA A 101 -8.14 -6.57 10.83
CA ALA A 101 -6.72 -6.21 10.75
C ALA A 101 -5.84 -7.31 11.37
N LYS A 102 -5.36 -8.26 10.56
CA LYS A 102 -4.45 -9.33 10.99
C LYS A 102 -3.22 -8.79 11.73
N TYR A 103 -2.62 -7.72 11.23
CA TYR A 103 -1.54 -6.97 11.86
C TYR A 103 -1.94 -5.52 12.07
N LYS A 104 -1.51 -4.94 13.18
CA LYS A 104 -1.68 -3.53 13.51
C LYS A 104 -0.39 -3.01 14.10
N ASN A 105 0.06 -1.84 13.64
CA ASN A 105 1.24 -1.16 14.15
C ASN A 105 0.82 0.10 14.91
N SER A 106 1.67 0.58 15.83
CA SER A 106 1.49 1.90 16.44
C SER A 106 1.38 2.98 15.34
N MET A 107 0.61 4.01 15.64
CA MET A 107 0.58 5.22 14.82
C MET A 107 1.92 5.96 14.91
N GLU A 108 2.18 6.88 14.00
CA GLU A 108 3.31 7.80 14.06
C GLU A 108 3.28 8.58 15.39
N THR A 109 4.43 8.75 16.01
CA THR A 109 4.57 9.52 17.26
C THR A 109 5.85 10.34 17.20
N PRO A 110 6.09 11.30 18.10
CA PRO A 110 7.35 12.06 18.14
C PRO A 110 8.61 11.20 18.27
N ILE A 111 8.48 9.95 18.74
CA ILE A 111 9.61 9.02 18.93
C ILE A 111 9.58 7.82 17.97
N TYR A 112 8.54 7.68 17.13
CA TYR A 112 8.37 6.57 16.22
C TYR A 112 7.91 7.04 14.84
N SER A 113 8.65 6.69 13.81
CA SER A 113 8.26 6.84 12.42
C SER A 113 8.48 5.54 11.67
N LYS A 114 7.44 5.05 10.99
CA LYS A 114 7.50 3.82 10.18
C LYS A 114 8.56 3.89 9.10
N ARG A 115 8.78 5.07 8.52
CA ARG A 115 9.78 5.29 7.46
C ARG A 115 11.23 5.32 7.96
N ARG A 116 11.44 5.47 9.27
CA ARG A 116 12.78 5.61 9.89
C ARG A 116 13.11 4.47 10.85
N THR A 117 12.18 3.58 11.12
CA THR A 117 12.35 2.52 12.12
C THR A 117 12.25 1.15 11.44
N LEU A 118 13.25 0.31 11.69
CA LEU A 118 13.27 -1.08 11.25
C LEU A 118 13.13 -1.99 12.47
N TYR A 119 12.20 -2.93 12.41
CA TYR A 119 12.06 -3.95 13.44
C TYR A 119 13.32 -4.80 13.55
N ALA A 120 13.71 -5.10 14.77
CA ALA A 120 14.83 -5.95 15.14
C ALA A 120 16.23 -5.40 14.83
N LEU A 121 16.39 -4.18 14.32
CA LEU A 121 17.73 -3.61 14.08
C LEU A 121 18.59 -3.57 15.34
N ASN A 122 18.00 -3.31 16.50
CA ASN A 122 18.67 -3.33 17.80
C ASN A 122 19.31 -4.70 18.13
N TRP A 123 18.69 -5.80 17.73
CA TRP A 123 19.23 -7.16 17.92
C TRP A 123 20.18 -7.56 16.80
N ALA A 124 19.86 -7.18 15.56
CA ALA A 124 20.59 -7.56 14.34
C ALA A 124 21.92 -6.79 14.17
N LYS A 125 22.03 -5.56 14.65
CA LYS A 125 23.11 -4.61 14.30
C LYS A 125 24.51 -5.16 14.50
N LYS A 126 24.75 -6.01 15.52
CA LYS A 126 26.07 -6.59 15.78
C LYS A 126 26.49 -7.53 14.65
N ASP A 127 25.57 -8.39 14.21
CA ASP A 127 25.81 -9.37 13.16
C ASP A 127 25.82 -8.70 11.78
N VAL A 128 25.01 -7.65 11.59
CA VAL A 128 25.03 -6.78 10.41
C VAL A 128 26.39 -6.12 10.23
N ILE A 129 26.95 -5.50 11.29
CA ILE A 129 28.26 -4.87 11.24
C ILE A 129 29.37 -5.92 10.98
N ALA A 130 29.29 -7.08 11.64
CA ALA A 130 30.28 -8.13 11.48
C ALA A 130 30.32 -8.72 10.07
N SER A 131 29.17 -8.83 9.40
CA SER A 131 29.07 -9.36 8.04
C SER A 131 29.14 -8.30 6.94
N GLY A 132 28.90 -7.03 7.26
CA GLY A 132 28.69 -5.95 6.29
C GLY A 132 27.39 -6.06 5.49
N GLU A 133 26.49 -6.99 5.89
CA GLU A 133 25.26 -7.35 5.17
C GLU A 133 24.05 -7.31 6.11
N VAL A 134 22.93 -6.81 5.61
CA VAL A 134 21.62 -6.84 6.30
C VAL A 134 20.59 -7.52 5.41
N VAL A 135 19.76 -8.39 6.00
CA VAL A 135 18.61 -9.00 5.33
C VAL A 135 17.38 -8.19 5.69
N VAL A 136 16.63 -7.71 4.67
CA VAL A 136 15.39 -6.97 4.87
C VAL A 136 14.22 -7.85 4.43
N CYS A 137 13.29 -8.10 5.34
CA CYS A 137 12.05 -8.85 5.09
C CYS A 137 10.82 -8.00 5.47
N GLU A 138 9.61 -8.54 5.26
CA GLU A 138 8.37 -7.77 5.43
C GLU A 138 7.89 -7.74 6.89
N GLY A 139 7.93 -8.88 7.57
CA GLY A 139 7.22 -9.09 8.81
C GLY A 139 8.08 -9.46 10.03
N TYR A 140 7.45 -9.33 11.18
CA TYR A 140 8.05 -9.69 12.48
C TYR A 140 8.40 -11.17 12.57
N THR A 141 7.54 -12.01 12.04
CA THR A 141 7.69 -13.47 12.03
C THR A 141 8.84 -13.91 11.14
N ASP A 142 9.05 -13.22 10.03
CA ASP A 142 10.14 -13.52 9.10
C ASP A 142 11.50 -13.24 9.74
N VAL A 143 11.62 -12.08 10.42
CA VAL A 143 12.82 -11.76 11.20
C VAL A 143 13.12 -12.86 12.21
N ILE A 144 12.12 -13.30 12.97
CA ILE A 144 12.31 -14.37 13.96
C ILE A 144 12.74 -15.67 13.25
N GLY A 145 12.11 -16.00 12.12
CA GLY A 145 12.49 -17.15 11.30
C GLY A 145 13.94 -17.08 10.84
N PHE A 146 14.41 -15.94 10.34
CA PHE A 146 15.81 -15.76 9.98
C PHE A 146 16.76 -15.95 11.16
N PHE A 147 16.42 -15.40 12.34
CA PHE A 147 17.22 -15.62 13.54
C PHE A 147 17.28 -17.08 13.95
N GLU A 148 16.16 -17.79 13.94
CA GLU A 148 16.09 -19.23 14.23
C GLU A 148 16.86 -20.08 13.21
N ALA A 149 16.82 -19.68 11.94
CA ALA A 149 17.60 -20.32 10.88
C ALA A 149 19.12 -20.01 10.94
N GLY A 150 19.60 -19.21 11.91
CA GLY A 150 21.01 -18.84 12.03
C GLY A 150 21.45 -17.67 11.13
N VAL A 151 20.52 -16.82 10.73
CA VAL A 151 20.75 -15.56 9.99
C VAL A 151 20.36 -14.37 10.88
N PRO A 152 21.11 -14.06 11.95
CA PRO A 152 20.71 -13.08 12.99
C PRO A 152 20.87 -11.62 12.54
N ARG A 153 21.00 -11.35 11.25
CA ARG A 153 21.15 -10.02 10.65
C ARG A 153 19.91 -9.58 9.86
N ALA A 154 18.74 -10.13 10.19
CA ALA A 154 17.49 -9.78 9.54
C ALA A 154 16.74 -8.64 10.26
N VAL A 155 16.09 -7.78 9.50
CA VAL A 155 15.25 -6.67 9.95
C VAL A 155 13.98 -6.59 9.10
N ALA A 156 12.91 -5.93 9.61
CA ALA A 156 11.68 -5.76 8.84
C ALA A 156 11.20 -4.30 8.82
N THR A 157 10.44 -3.95 7.77
CA THR A 157 9.94 -2.58 7.50
C THR A 157 8.67 -2.20 8.25
N CYS A 158 8.12 -3.09 9.08
CA CYS A 158 6.95 -2.81 9.92
C CYS A 158 5.68 -2.41 9.16
N GLY A 159 5.41 -3.04 8.01
CA GLY A 159 4.17 -2.84 7.25
C GLY A 159 4.17 -1.59 6.35
N THR A 160 5.34 -1.12 5.95
CA THR A 160 5.54 -0.14 4.89
C THR A 160 6.54 -0.67 3.87
N ALA A 161 6.51 -0.16 2.64
CA ALA A 161 7.56 -0.44 1.66
C ALA A 161 8.93 0.04 2.18
N LEU A 162 10.01 -0.57 1.71
CA LEU A 162 11.37 -0.11 2.02
C LEU A 162 11.55 1.32 1.49
N ALA A 163 11.81 2.27 2.38
CA ALA A 163 11.99 3.68 2.09
C ALA A 163 13.47 4.07 2.07
N GLU A 164 13.79 5.20 1.45
CA GLU A 164 15.16 5.73 1.39
C GLU A 164 15.75 5.99 2.79
N GLU A 165 14.93 6.44 3.73
CA GLU A 165 15.31 6.67 5.12
C GLU A 165 15.75 5.38 5.82
N HIS A 166 15.09 4.25 5.52
CA HIS A 166 15.52 2.94 6.00
C HIS A 166 16.91 2.59 5.45
N VAL A 167 17.13 2.81 4.15
CA VAL A 167 18.43 2.50 3.51
C VAL A 167 19.52 3.44 4.03
N LYS A 168 19.25 4.72 4.23
CA LYS A 168 20.15 5.68 4.88
C LYS A 168 20.53 5.23 6.30
N LEU A 169 19.55 4.72 7.06
CA LEU A 169 19.81 4.17 8.39
C LEU A 169 20.72 2.92 8.30
N LEU A 170 20.41 2.00 7.39
CA LEU A 170 21.16 0.74 7.22
C LEU A 170 22.60 0.97 6.72
N LYS A 171 22.84 2.00 5.90
CA LYS A 171 24.17 2.39 5.43
C LYS A 171 25.18 2.63 6.58
N ASN A 172 24.69 3.04 7.76
CA ASN A 172 25.55 3.21 8.92
C ASN A 172 26.08 1.89 9.50
N PHE A 173 25.51 0.74 9.08
CA PHE A 173 25.78 -0.57 9.65
C PHE A 173 26.21 -1.60 8.60
N ALA A 174 25.78 -1.45 7.34
CA ALA A 174 26.01 -2.40 6.26
C ALA A 174 26.40 -1.70 4.96
N THR A 175 27.14 -2.42 4.11
CA THR A 175 27.44 -2.03 2.72
C THR A 175 26.54 -2.79 1.72
N ARG A 176 25.84 -3.83 2.18
CA ARG A 176 24.98 -4.66 1.35
C ARG A 176 23.61 -4.87 2.01
N VAL A 177 22.55 -4.69 1.23
CA VAL A 177 21.16 -5.01 1.60
C VAL A 177 20.69 -6.20 0.78
N VAL A 178 20.26 -7.26 1.45
CA VAL A 178 19.64 -8.43 0.82
C VAL A 178 18.14 -8.36 1.04
N LEU A 179 17.38 -8.20 -0.03
CA LEU A 179 15.93 -8.19 -0.01
C LEU A 179 15.42 -9.65 0.02
N ALA A 180 14.68 -9.99 1.06
CA ALA A 180 14.10 -11.32 1.26
C ALA A 180 12.58 -11.23 1.42
N PHE A 181 11.94 -10.64 0.44
CA PHE A 181 10.49 -10.56 0.30
C PHE A 181 10.09 -10.88 -1.14
N ASP A 182 8.81 -11.09 -1.35
CA ASP A 182 8.31 -11.48 -2.67
C ASP A 182 8.67 -10.41 -3.72
N ALA A 183 9.57 -10.78 -4.61
CA ALA A 183 10.06 -9.88 -5.65
C ALA A 183 8.99 -9.61 -6.73
N ASP A 184 7.85 -10.30 -6.69
CA ASP A 184 6.73 -10.05 -7.59
C ASP A 184 6.04 -8.71 -7.29
N GLY A 185 6.08 -8.27 -6.01
CA GLY A 185 5.59 -6.97 -5.57
C GLY A 185 6.54 -5.80 -5.86
N ALA A 186 7.82 -6.04 -6.09
CA ALA A 186 8.78 -5.01 -6.49
C ALA A 186 8.63 -4.68 -7.99
N GLY A 187 7.52 -4.04 -8.36
CA GLY A 187 7.24 -3.61 -9.74
C GLY A 187 8.32 -2.67 -10.30
N GLN A 188 8.25 -2.36 -11.60
CA GLN A 188 9.17 -1.45 -12.33
C GLN A 188 9.45 -0.14 -11.58
N THR A 189 8.48 0.41 -10.86
CA THR A 189 8.60 1.64 -10.08
C THR A 189 9.57 1.51 -8.90
N ALA A 190 9.71 0.32 -8.30
CA ALA A 190 10.65 0.08 -7.21
C ALA A 190 12.09 -0.11 -7.70
N ALA A 191 12.27 -0.65 -8.91
CA ALA A 191 13.58 -0.92 -9.49
C ALA A 191 14.42 0.36 -9.65
N GLY A 192 13.84 1.42 -10.18
CA GLY A 192 14.53 2.70 -10.34
C GLY A 192 15.05 3.25 -9.01
N ARG A 193 14.29 3.08 -7.92
CA ARG A 193 14.71 3.49 -6.56
C ARG A 193 15.92 2.69 -6.07
N PHE A 194 15.94 1.37 -6.29
CA PHE A 194 17.06 0.53 -5.85
C PHE A 194 18.36 0.92 -6.56
N TYR A 195 18.35 1.14 -7.88
CA TYR A 195 19.51 1.61 -8.62
C TYR A 195 19.95 3.02 -8.20
N GLU A 196 19.00 3.87 -7.83
CA GLU A 196 19.31 5.22 -7.31
C GLU A 196 20.00 5.15 -5.94
N TRP A 197 19.54 4.24 -5.05
CA TRP A 197 20.17 4.03 -3.76
C TRP A 197 21.56 3.41 -3.90
N GLU A 198 21.75 2.43 -4.79
CA GLU A 198 23.08 1.90 -5.11
C GLU A 198 24.05 3.03 -5.49
N ARG A 199 23.61 3.93 -6.37
CA ARG A 199 24.43 5.03 -6.83
C ARG A 199 24.64 6.12 -5.79
N LYS A 200 23.57 6.59 -5.13
CA LYS A 200 23.61 7.72 -4.19
C LYS A 200 24.20 7.34 -2.83
N LEU A 201 23.88 6.16 -2.37
CA LEU A 201 24.24 5.71 -1.03
C LEU A 201 25.41 4.74 -1.04
N GLU A 202 25.92 4.34 -2.21
CA GLU A 202 27.00 3.37 -2.36
C GLU A 202 26.74 2.11 -1.53
N ILE A 203 25.54 1.51 -1.68
CA ILE A 203 25.09 0.32 -0.98
C ILE A 203 24.63 -0.71 -2.01
N ASP A 204 25.17 -1.91 -1.95
CA ASP A 204 24.80 -3.00 -2.85
C ASP A 204 23.40 -3.53 -2.51
N VAL A 205 22.52 -3.65 -3.51
CA VAL A 205 21.18 -4.24 -3.33
C VAL A 205 21.14 -5.60 -4.04
N ALA A 206 20.86 -6.64 -3.26
CA ALA A 206 20.73 -8.02 -3.74
C ALA A 206 19.35 -8.59 -3.33
N VAL A 207 18.95 -9.66 -4.00
CA VAL A 207 17.69 -10.37 -3.73
C VAL A 207 18.00 -11.83 -3.37
N ALA A 208 17.47 -12.29 -2.24
CA ALA A 208 17.43 -13.69 -1.86
C ALA A 208 16.21 -14.33 -2.54
N ALA A 209 16.46 -15.22 -3.51
CA ALA A 209 15.41 -15.96 -4.19
C ALA A 209 14.87 -17.05 -3.27
N LEU A 210 13.70 -16.83 -2.68
CA LEU A 210 12.99 -17.85 -1.90
C LEU A 210 12.27 -18.83 -2.83
N PRO A 211 12.04 -20.09 -2.40
CA PRO A 211 11.22 -21.01 -3.15
C PRO A 211 9.81 -20.46 -3.37
N PRO A 212 9.19 -20.64 -4.54
CA PRO A 212 7.86 -20.14 -4.84
C PRO A 212 6.82 -20.56 -3.79
N GLY A 213 6.01 -19.61 -3.30
CA GLY A 213 4.96 -19.83 -2.31
C GLY A 213 5.45 -20.10 -0.88
N SER A 214 6.71 -19.85 -0.58
CA SER A 214 7.28 -20.01 0.77
C SER A 214 7.55 -18.64 1.38
N ASP A 215 7.05 -18.40 2.59
CA ASP A 215 7.47 -17.24 3.37
C ASP A 215 8.70 -17.59 4.23
N PRO A 216 9.53 -16.61 4.62
CA PRO A 216 10.74 -16.87 5.42
C PRO A 216 10.45 -17.56 6.75
N ALA A 217 9.34 -17.23 7.42
CA ALA A 217 9.00 -17.83 8.72
C ALA A 217 8.61 -19.30 8.59
N ASP A 218 7.91 -19.67 7.53
CA ASP A 218 7.55 -21.07 7.27
C ASP A 218 8.76 -21.87 6.77
N LEU A 219 9.57 -21.28 5.91
CA LEU A 219 10.81 -21.91 5.41
C LEU A 219 11.83 -22.14 6.54
N ALA A 220 11.94 -21.21 7.49
CA ALA A 220 12.81 -21.38 8.66
C ALA A 220 12.48 -22.64 9.50
N ARG A 221 11.21 -23.04 9.50
CA ARG A 221 10.74 -24.22 10.25
C ARG A 221 10.84 -25.51 9.44
N SER A 222 10.54 -25.45 8.14
CA SER A 222 10.49 -26.62 7.27
C SER A 222 11.85 -26.98 6.70
N ASP A 223 12.64 -25.99 6.29
CA ASP A 223 13.97 -26.14 5.69
C ASP A 223 14.86 -24.91 5.95
N PRO A 224 15.42 -24.78 7.17
CA PRO A 224 16.30 -23.67 7.52
C PRO A 224 17.58 -23.61 6.68
N GLU A 225 18.00 -24.75 6.08
CA GLU A 225 19.15 -24.80 5.17
C GLU A 225 18.85 -24.07 3.87
N ALA A 226 17.68 -24.31 3.28
CA ALA A 226 17.23 -23.61 2.06
C ALA A 226 17.13 -22.09 2.30
N LEU A 227 16.66 -21.65 3.49
CA LEU A 227 16.60 -20.24 3.84
C LEU A 227 18.01 -19.62 3.92
N ARG A 228 18.98 -20.30 4.55
CA ARG A 228 20.39 -19.88 4.58
C ARG A 228 21.00 -19.82 3.18
N ALA A 229 20.73 -20.85 2.37
CA ALA A 229 21.22 -20.95 0.99
C ALA A 229 20.68 -19.81 0.12
N ALA A 230 19.40 -19.43 0.28
CA ALA A 230 18.80 -18.30 -0.43
C ALA A 230 19.51 -16.98 -0.11
N VAL A 231 19.82 -16.73 1.17
CA VAL A 231 20.54 -15.50 1.57
C VAL A 231 21.99 -15.53 1.07
N SER A 232 22.71 -16.64 1.22
CA SER A 232 24.11 -16.74 0.76
C SER A 232 24.24 -16.71 -0.76
N GLY A 233 23.21 -17.16 -1.49
CA GLY A 233 23.09 -17.11 -2.94
C GLY A 233 22.42 -15.85 -3.48
N ALA A 234 22.19 -14.83 -2.65
CA ALA A 234 21.53 -13.61 -3.07
C ALA A 234 22.26 -12.92 -4.22
N LYS A 235 21.52 -12.57 -5.26
CA LYS A 235 22.01 -12.01 -6.52
C LYS A 235 21.76 -10.50 -6.60
N PRO A 236 22.62 -9.72 -7.30
CA PRO A 236 22.34 -8.33 -7.61
C PRO A 236 20.93 -8.18 -8.17
N PHE A 237 20.26 -7.11 -7.82
CA PHE A 237 18.84 -6.92 -8.15
C PHE A 237 18.55 -7.05 -9.65
N LEU A 238 19.37 -6.42 -10.53
CA LEU A 238 19.20 -6.53 -11.97
C LEU A 238 19.41 -7.97 -12.47
N GLN A 239 20.43 -8.67 -11.96
CA GLN A 239 20.68 -10.08 -12.33
C GLN A 239 19.48 -10.95 -11.98
N PHE A 240 18.92 -10.81 -10.79
CA PHE A 240 17.73 -11.56 -10.36
C PHE A 240 16.54 -11.32 -11.31
N ARG A 241 16.26 -10.05 -11.68
CA ARG A 241 15.21 -9.71 -12.63
C ARG A 241 15.42 -10.34 -14.00
N LEU A 242 16.65 -10.28 -14.53
CA LEU A 242 16.97 -10.85 -15.83
C LEU A 242 16.82 -12.37 -15.85
N GLU A 243 17.28 -13.07 -14.82
CA GLU A 243 17.11 -14.51 -14.71
C GLU A 243 15.61 -14.87 -14.74
N ARG A 244 14.77 -14.19 -13.96
CA ARG A 244 13.32 -14.44 -13.98
C ARG A 244 12.69 -14.23 -15.36
N ILE A 245 13.07 -13.15 -16.06
CA ILE A 245 12.55 -12.85 -17.41
C ILE A 245 12.96 -13.96 -18.39
N LEU A 246 14.23 -14.36 -18.34
CA LEU A 246 14.79 -15.32 -19.27
C LEU A 246 14.35 -16.76 -18.98
N ASP A 247 14.20 -17.13 -17.70
CA ASP A 247 13.75 -18.45 -17.28
C ASP A 247 12.26 -18.69 -17.53
N ALA A 248 11.44 -17.63 -17.50
CA ALA A 248 10.01 -17.67 -17.84
C ALA A 248 9.76 -17.69 -19.36
N ALA A 249 10.77 -17.40 -20.19
CA ALA A 249 10.62 -17.27 -21.62
C ALA A 249 10.88 -18.60 -22.37
N ASP A 250 10.17 -18.78 -23.48
CA ASP A 250 10.49 -19.87 -24.42
C ASP A 250 11.73 -19.51 -25.27
N LEU A 251 12.89 -19.98 -24.84
CA LEU A 251 14.15 -19.78 -25.57
C LEU A 251 14.42 -20.85 -26.63
N THR A 252 13.49 -21.77 -26.88
CA THR A 252 13.66 -22.84 -27.90
C THR A 252 13.51 -22.31 -29.32
N THR A 253 12.60 -21.33 -29.51
CA THR A 253 12.32 -20.72 -30.82
C THR A 253 13.09 -19.43 -31.05
N PRO A 254 13.45 -19.08 -32.31
CA PRO A 254 14.06 -17.78 -32.62
C PRO A 254 13.23 -16.59 -32.18
N GLU A 255 11.90 -16.65 -32.39
CA GLU A 255 10.94 -15.61 -32.02
C GLU A 255 10.83 -15.47 -30.49
N GLY A 256 10.86 -16.61 -29.77
CA GLY A 256 10.86 -16.64 -28.32
C GLY A 256 12.11 -15.96 -27.75
N ARG A 257 13.30 -16.30 -28.29
CA ARG A 257 14.57 -15.68 -27.90
C ARG A 257 14.58 -14.17 -28.18
N ALA A 258 14.06 -13.74 -29.33
CA ALA A 258 13.98 -12.31 -29.67
C ALA A 258 13.07 -11.54 -28.69
N ARG A 259 11.88 -12.09 -28.36
CA ARG A 259 10.98 -11.47 -27.37
C ARG A 259 11.59 -11.44 -25.96
N ALA A 260 12.23 -12.53 -25.54
CA ALA A 260 12.91 -12.60 -24.24
C ALA A 260 14.02 -11.56 -24.15
N ALA A 261 14.82 -11.39 -25.20
CA ALA A 261 15.86 -10.39 -25.27
C ALA A 261 15.27 -8.94 -25.19
N ASP A 262 14.17 -8.65 -25.88
CA ASP A 262 13.51 -7.34 -25.81
C ASP A 262 13.02 -7.03 -24.38
N HIS A 263 12.40 -8.00 -23.69
CA HIS A 263 11.98 -7.81 -22.29
C HIS A 263 13.17 -7.66 -21.35
N ALA A 264 14.23 -8.44 -21.52
CA ALA A 264 15.44 -8.33 -20.73
C ALA A 264 16.14 -6.99 -20.95
N LEU A 265 16.25 -6.51 -22.20
CA LEU A 265 16.83 -5.20 -22.51
C LEU A 265 16.04 -4.03 -21.93
N ALA A 266 14.72 -4.14 -21.82
CA ALA A 266 13.91 -3.13 -21.14
C ALA A 266 14.31 -2.99 -19.66
N ALA A 267 14.54 -4.12 -18.96
CA ALA A 267 15.04 -4.10 -17.57
C ALA A 267 16.48 -3.57 -17.48
N VAL A 268 17.36 -3.94 -18.43
CA VAL A 268 18.75 -3.42 -18.51
C VAL A 268 18.77 -1.91 -18.72
N ALA A 269 17.85 -1.38 -19.53
CA ALA A 269 17.77 0.06 -19.85
C ALA A 269 17.53 0.95 -18.62
N GLU A 270 16.90 0.41 -17.57
CA GLU A 270 16.62 1.13 -16.33
C GLU A 270 17.86 1.38 -15.47
N HIS A 271 18.94 0.59 -15.64
CA HIS A 271 20.15 0.74 -14.87
C HIS A 271 20.92 2.02 -15.28
N PRO A 272 21.37 2.87 -14.32
CA PRO A 272 22.01 4.15 -14.65
C PRO A 272 23.43 4.03 -15.25
N ASP A 273 24.17 2.98 -14.89
CA ASP A 273 25.58 2.81 -15.28
C ASP A 273 25.72 2.12 -16.65
N ASP A 274 26.48 2.73 -17.56
CA ASP A 274 26.67 2.27 -18.94
C ASP A 274 27.47 0.95 -19.01
N LEU A 275 28.50 0.82 -18.16
CA LEU A 275 29.35 -0.36 -18.16
C LEU A 275 28.59 -1.56 -17.60
N VAL A 276 27.82 -1.35 -16.55
CA VAL A 276 26.95 -2.40 -15.98
C VAL A 276 25.94 -2.86 -17.02
N ARG A 277 25.30 -1.92 -17.74
CA ARG A 277 24.36 -2.28 -18.82
C ARG A 277 25.04 -3.12 -19.89
N ASP A 278 26.26 -2.76 -20.32
CA ASP A 278 26.98 -3.51 -21.33
C ASP A 278 27.28 -4.94 -20.90
N GLN A 279 27.68 -5.14 -19.63
CA GLN A 279 27.92 -6.49 -19.09
C GLN A 279 26.64 -7.33 -19.10
N TYR A 280 25.49 -6.75 -18.74
CA TYR A 280 24.23 -7.49 -18.80
C TYR A 280 23.73 -7.72 -20.24
N VAL A 281 24.02 -6.81 -21.20
CA VAL A 281 23.78 -7.07 -22.63
C VAL A 281 24.55 -8.31 -23.09
N MET A 282 25.82 -8.50 -22.65
CA MET A 282 26.59 -9.70 -22.96
C MET A 282 25.93 -10.97 -22.43
N GLN A 283 25.43 -10.95 -21.19
CA GLN A 283 24.72 -12.11 -20.59
C GLN A 283 23.41 -12.41 -21.35
N VAL A 284 22.62 -11.38 -21.70
CA VAL A 284 21.39 -11.56 -22.50
C VAL A 284 21.72 -12.14 -23.88
N ALA A 285 22.78 -11.64 -24.52
CA ALA A 285 23.24 -12.12 -25.83
C ALA A 285 23.58 -13.62 -25.79
N GLU A 286 24.33 -14.04 -24.79
CA GLU A 286 24.69 -15.44 -24.59
C GLU A 286 23.47 -16.33 -24.35
N ARG A 287 22.59 -15.95 -23.42
CA ARG A 287 21.39 -16.73 -23.07
C ARG A 287 20.39 -16.82 -24.23
N CYS A 288 20.21 -15.74 -24.98
CA CYS A 288 19.31 -15.69 -26.13
C CYS A 288 19.98 -16.14 -27.46
N ARG A 289 21.28 -16.40 -27.47
CA ARG A 289 22.07 -16.74 -28.66
C ARG A 289 21.92 -15.69 -29.77
N LEU A 290 22.11 -14.43 -29.40
CA LEU A 290 22.03 -13.27 -30.29
C LEU A 290 23.37 -12.51 -30.30
N GLU A 291 23.62 -11.78 -31.39
CA GLU A 291 24.82 -10.94 -31.50
C GLU A 291 24.78 -9.73 -30.55
N PRO A 292 25.78 -9.54 -29.67
CA PRO A 292 25.81 -8.43 -28.72
C PRO A 292 25.67 -7.04 -29.37
N ALA A 293 26.25 -6.86 -30.57
CA ALA A 293 26.16 -5.57 -31.29
C ALA A 293 24.69 -5.22 -31.61
N SER A 294 23.92 -6.19 -32.10
CA SER A 294 22.49 -5.98 -32.39
C SER A 294 21.67 -5.62 -31.14
N LEU A 295 22.03 -6.20 -29.98
CA LEU A 295 21.38 -5.90 -28.71
C LEU A 295 21.74 -4.51 -28.17
N ARG A 296 23.00 -4.06 -28.37
CA ARG A 296 23.41 -2.68 -28.02
C ARG A 296 22.62 -1.66 -28.85
N ASP A 297 22.49 -1.86 -30.15
CA ASP A 297 21.69 -1.00 -31.01
C ASP A 297 20.21 -0.99 -30.58
N ARG A 298 19.69 -2.13 -30.15
CA ARG A 298 18.33 -2.27 -29.68
C ARG A 298 18.13 -1.58 -28.32
N LEU A 299 19.06 -1.72 -27.40
CA LEU A 299 19.07 -1.05 -26.09
C LEU A 299 19.06 0.48 -26.27
N GLU A 300 19.92 1.02 -27.16
CA GLU A 300 19.95 2.45 -27.45
C GLU A 300 18.61 2.97 -28.02
N ARG A 301 17.92 2.17 -28.82
CA ARG A 301 16.57 2.52 -29.29
C ARG A 301 15.55 2.55 -28.15
N ILE A 302 15.54 1.53 -27.28
CA ILE A 302 14.65 1.49 -26.09
C ILE A 302 14.87 2.72 -25.22
N ARG A 303 16.11 3.12 -24.97
CA ARG A 303 16.45 4.31 -24.17
C ARG A 303 16.01 5.62 -24.79
N ARG A 304 16.07 5.74 -26.12
CA ARG A 304 15.61 6.95 -26.85
C ARG A 304 14.09 7.06 -26.95
N GLU A 305 13.41 5.93 -27.13
CA GLU A 305 11.96 5.89 -27.30
C GLU A 305 11.20 5.95 -25.97
N GLY A 306 11.88 5.72 -24.83
CA GLY A 306 11.25 5.52 -23.52
C GLY A 306 10.50 4.18 -23.43
N PRO A 307 9.96 3.81 -22.24
CA PRO A 307 9.22 2.57 -22.07
C PRO A 307 7.95 2.57 -22.94
N ARG A 308 7.92 1.69 -23.92
CA ARG A 308 6.69 1.42 -24.71
C ARG A 308 5.68 0.72 -23.79
N THR A 309 4.57 1.38 -23.55
CA THR A 309 3.38 0.70 -22.99
C THR A 309 2.99 -0.42 -23.95
N PRO A 310 2.87 -1.69 -23.49
CA PRO A 310 2.41 -2.77 -24.36
C PRO A 310 1.02 -2.42 -24.93
N PRO A 311 0.73 -2.67 -26.22
CA PRO A 311 -0.60 -2.46 -26.74
C PRO A 311 -1.57 -3.38 -25.99
N ALA A 312 -2.66 -2.81 -25.48
CA ALA A 312 -3.74 -3.56 -24.86
C ALA A 312 -4.15 -4.69 -25.80
N LYS A 313 -4.19 -5.93 -25.27
CA LYS A 313 -4.67 -7.09 -26.04
C LYS A 313 -6.09 -6.78 -26.51
N SER A 314 -6.26 -6.59 -27.80
CA SER A 314 -7.58 -6.51 -28.40
C SER A 314 -8.18 -7.92 -28.39
N ASP A 315 -9.12 -8.16 -27.49
CA ASP A 315 -9.96 -9.35 -27.52
C ASP A 315 -10.84 -9.32 -28.78
N ARG A 316 -10.40 -10.03 -29.78
CA ARG A 316 -11.28 -10.50 -30.84
C ARG A 316 -11.74 -11.92 -30.46
N THR A 317 -12.76 -12.02 -29.65
CA THR A 317 -13.47 -13.27 -29.45
C THR A 317 -14.64 -13.35 -30.39
N SER A 318 -14.46 -14.17 -31.43
CA SER A 318 -15.56 -14.81 -32.17
C SER A 318 -16.24 -15.84 -31.25
N GLY A 319 -17.56 -15.77 -31.16
CA GLY A 319 -18.37 -16.57 -30.28
C GLY A 319 -18.36 -18.08 -30.55
N ARG A 320 -18.44 -18.82 -29.46
CA ARG A 320 -19.04 -20.18 -29.42
C ARG A 320 -19.54 -20.45 -28.00
N PRO A 321 -20.73 -21.04 -27.82
CA PRO A 321 -21.35 -21.22 -26.51
C PRO A 321 -20.74 -22.40 -25.74
N ALA A 322 -20.65 -22.25 -24.42
CA ALA A 322 -20.18 -23.25 -23.48
C ALA A 322 -21.26 -24.32 -23.17
N PRO A 323 -20.87 -25.58 -22.89
CA PRO A 323 -21.74 -26.56 -22.24
C PRO A 323 -21.64 -26.46 -20.69
N PRO A 324 -22.62 -27.03 -19.98
CA PRO A 324 -22.79 -26.76 -18.52
C PRO A 324 -21.84 -27.56 -17.66
N SER A 325 -21.50 -26.93 -16.55
CA SER A 325 -20.68 -27.45 -15.46
C SER A 325 -21.46 -28.36 -14.53
N ASP A 326 -20.82 -29.41 -14.06
CA ASP A 326 -21.26 -30.12 -12.85
C ASP A 326 -20.06 -30.39 -11.91
N ASP A 327 -20.30 -29.99 -10.65
CA ASP A 327 -19.87 -30.51 -9.37
C ASP A 327 -18.40 -30.60 -8.88
N ARG A 328 -18.21 -29.85 -7.77
CA ARG A 328 -17.51 -30.17 -6.50
C ARG A 328 -15.99 -30.20 -6.45
N ASP A 329 -15.41 -29.24 -5.73
CA ASP A 329 -14.74 -29.46 -4.44
C ASP A 329 -14.41 -28.14 -3.70
N PRO A 330 -14.68 -28.00 -2.40
CA PRO A 330 -14.46 -26.77 -1.65
C PRO A 330 -13.14 -26.86 -0.86
N ARG A 331 -12.08 -26.21 -1.34
CA ARG A 331 -10.93 -25.79 -0.51
C ARG A 331 -10.34 -24.51 -1.11
N GLY A 332 -10.93 -23.40 -0.65
CA GLY A 332 -10.39 -22.08 -0.90
C GLY A 332 -9.18 -21.82 -0.03
N TYR A 333 -8.16 -21.25 -0.63
CA TYR A 333 -7.20 -20.37 0.00
C TYR A 333 -7.29 -19.05 -0.74
N ASP A 334 -7.89 -18.07 -0.07
CA ASP A 334 -7.89 -16.68 -0.51
C ASP A 334 -6.50 -16.09 -0.26
N ASP A 335 -5.71 -15.93 -1.30
CA ASP A 335 -4.58 -15.00 -1.33
C ASP A 335 -5.07 -13.69 -1.95
N LEU A 336 -5.43 -12.75 -1.10
CA LEU A 336 -5.61 -11.34 -1.43
C LEU A 336 -4.74 -10.50 -0.51
N ASP A 337 -3.48 -10.38 -0.85
CA ASP A 337 -2.62 -9.31 -0.38
C ASP A 337 -1.91 -8.68 -1.58
N ASP A 338 -2.55 -7.66 -2.15
CA ASP A 338 -1.89 -6.69 -3.02
C ASP A 338 -1.38 -5.55 -2.13
N PRO A 339 -0.07 -5.41 -1.91
CA PRO A 339 0.46 -4.28 -1.14
C PRO A 339 0.40 -3.03 -1.99
N GLY A 340 -0.54 -2.15 -1.66
CA GLY A 340 -0.74 -0.85 -2.28
C GLY A 340 0.56 -0.03 -2.35
N VAL A 341 0.84 0.46 -3.54
CA VAL A 341 1.89 1.44 -3.84
C VAL A 341 1.48 2.78 -3.24
N GLU A 342 2.20 3.25 -2.23
CA GLU A 342 2.03 4.61 -1.70
C GLU A 342 2.75 5.64 -2.60
N PRO A 343 2.15 6.81 -2.88
CA PRO A 343 2.77 7.87 -3.68
C PRO A 343 3.77 8.70 -2.88
N GLU A 344 4.80 9.15 -3.58
CA GLU A 344 5.85 10.06 -3.08
C GLU A 344 5.29 11.44 -2.74
N TRP A 345 5.71 11.98 -1.58
CA TRP A 345 5.59 13.38 -1.23
C TRP A 345 6.88 14.11 -1.59
N ASP A 346 6.76 15.09 -2.47
CA ASP A 346 7.82 16.04 -2.81
C ASP A 346 7.73 17.21 -1.80
N GLU A 347 8.68 17.30 -0.88
CA GLU A 347 8.87 18.50 -0.05
C GLU A 347 9.66 19.52 -0.84
N GLY A 348 8.95 20.51 -1.37
CA GLY A 348 9.54 21.66 -2.05
C GLY A 348 10.37 22.53 -1.11
N ASP A 349 11.58 22.78 -1.52
CA ASP A 349 12.52 23.79 -0.98
C ASP A 349 12.09 25.17 -1.49
N ASP A 350 11.83 26.10 -0.57
CA ASP A 350 11.48 27.49 -0.86
C ASP A 350 12.72 28.31 -1.29
N GLY A 351 12.78 28.65 -2.59
CA GLY A 351 13.69 29.68 -3.09
C GLY A 351 13.21 30.26 -4.42
N PRO A 352 13.21 31.60 -4.63
CA PRO A 352 12.45 32.25 -5.69
C PRO A 352 13.20 32.33 -7.01
N GLY A 353 12.55 31.95 -8.11
CA GLY A 353 12.94 32.52 -9.39
C GLY A 353 12.84 31.68 -10.65
N ARG A 354 11.86 32.04 -11.47
CA ARG A 354 11.79 32.00 -12.94
C ARG A 354 11.23 30.76 -13.63
N ALA A 355 10.07 31.04 -14.21
CA ALA A 355 9.36 30.25 -15.21
C ALA A 355 10.19 29.90 -16.44
N THR A 356 10.03 28.68 -16.91
CA THR A 356 9.68 28.31 -18.31
C THR A 356 9.71 26.78 -18.48
N GLY A 357 8.69 26.23 -19.14
CA GLY A 357 8.78 24.92 -19.78
C GLY A 357 7.90 23.83 -19.19
N LEU A 358 6.69 23.71 -19.70
CA LEU A 358 5.77 22.58 -19.51
C LEU A 358 6.45 21.22 -19.74
N GLN A 359 6.65 20.45 -18.69
CA GLN A 359 6.75 19.00 -18.78
C GLN A 359 5.56 18.40 -18.00
N ARG A 360 4.69 17.73 -18.73
CA ARG A 360 3.58 16.95 -18.19
C ARG A 360 4.17 15.73 -17.44
N THR A 361 4.27 15.81 -16.14
CA THR A 361 4.40 14.65 -15.27
C THR A 361 3.06 13.91 -15.25
N ALA A 362 3.09 12.60 -15.44
CA ALA A 362 1.92 11.74 -15.32
C ALA A 362 1.43 11.78 -13.87
N THR A 363 0.44 12.61 -13.60
CA THR A 363 -0.30 12.65 -12.35
C THR A 363 -1.05 11.31 -12.21
N MET A 364 -0.82 10.59 -11.12
CA MET A 364 -1.75 9.57 -10.64
C MET A 364 -3.14 10.20 -10.60
N GLU A 365 -4.11 9.59 -11.27
CA GLU A 365 -5.49 10.11 -11.32
C GLU A 365 -6.03 10.23 -9.90
N PHE A 366 -6.15 11.45 -9.43
CA PHE A 366 -6.91 11.80 -8.23
C PHE A 366 -8.37 11.35 -8.46
N ARG A 367 -8.85 10.41 -7.63
CA ARG A 367 -10.22 9.87 -7.71
C ARG A 367 -11.06 10.44 -6.60
N PRO A 368 -11.69 11.59 -6.79
CA PRO A 368 -12.38 12.34 -5.73
C PRO A 368 -13.49 11.53 -5.06
N GLY A 369 -14.18 10.64 -5.75
CA GLY A 369 -15.23 9.81 -5.17
C GLY A 369 -14.72 8.80 -4.15
N LEU A 370 -13.57 8.14 -4.41
CA LEU A 370 -12.96 7.23 -3.43
C LEU A 370 -12.40 8.00 -2.23
N GLU A 371 -11.80 9.16 -2.47
CA GLU A 371 -11.26 10.00 -1.41
C GLU A 371 -12.37 10.58 -0.52
N ALA A 372 -13.50 10.94 -1.09
CA ALA A 372 -14.69 11.36 -0.33
C ALA A 372 -15.23 10.24 0.57
N LEU A 373 -15.23 8.98 0.09
CA LEU A 373 -15.61 7.84 0.92
C LEU A 373 -14.61 7.57 2.05
N ARG A 374 -13.30 7.71 1.80
CA ARG A 374 -12.30 7.64 2.88
C ARG A 374 -12.53 8.70 3.94
N LEU A 375 -12.77 9.95 3.53
CA LEU A 375 -13.12 11.03 4.46
C LEU A 375 -14.41 10.73 5.22
N ALA A 376 -15.44 10.21 4.57
CA ALA A 376 -16.69 9.84 5.23
C ALA A 376 -16.50 8.72 6.28
N ILE A 377 -15.55 7.81 6.08
CA ILE A 377 -15.22 6.74 7.03
C ILE A 377 -14.33 7.24 8.17
N HIS A 378 -13.28 8.03 7.86
CA HIS A 378 -12.23 8.38 8.82
C HIS A 378 -12.42 9.73 9.50
N ARG A 379 -13.12 10.68 8.82
CA ARG A 379 -13.36 12.06 9.29
C ARG A 379 -14.81 12.48 8.98
N PRO A 380 -15.82 11.72 9.44
CA PRO A 380 -17.22 11.98 9.10
C PRO A 380 -17.73 13.36 9.55
N GLU A 381 -17.16 13.91 10.63
CA GLU A 381 -17.50 15.24 11.16
C GLU A 381 -17.05 16.39 10.24
N GLU A 382 -16.08 16.16 9.35
CA GLU A 382 -15.56 17.19 8.45
C GLU A 382 -16.29 17.23 7.09
N VAL A 383 -16.97 16.14 6.72
CA VAL A 383 -17.59 16.00 5.38
C VAL A 383 -19.04 15.51 5.41
N GLY A 384 -19.54 15.02 6.55
CA GLY A 384 -20.83 14.33 6.62
C GLY A 384 -22.04 15.16 6.18
N ASP A 385 -22.06 16.46 6.47
CA ASP A 385 -23.09 17.41 6.06
C ASP A 385 -22.88 18.03 4.67
N ARG A 386 -21.80 17.65 3.98
CA ARG A 386 -21.37 18.21 2.69
C ARG A 386 -21.39 17.21 1.55
N LEU A 387 -21.46 15.90 1.87
CA LEU A 387 -21.53 14.83 0.90
C LEU A 387 -22.96 14.35 0.70
N GLU A 388 -23.30 14.13 -0.55
CA GLU A 388 -24.60 13.63 -0.99
C GLU A 388 -24.43 12.49 -1.99
N ALA A 389 -25.33 11.52 -1.99
CA ALA A 389 -25.28 10.37 -2.89
C ALA A 389 -25.24 10.78 -4.38
N ALA A 390 -25.85 11.91 -4.72
CA ALA A 390 -25.84 12.45 -6.08
C ALA A 390 -24.46 12.88 -6.59
N LEU A 391 -23.50 13.11 -5.70
CA LEU A 391 -22.13 13.48 -6.07
C LEU A 391 -21.34 12.31 -6.62
N PHE A 392 -21.70 11.08 -6.27
CA PHE A 392 -20.99 9.87 -6.69
C PHE A 392 -21.52 9.36 -8.05
N SER A 393 -20.66 9.40 -9.07
CA SER A 393 -21.00 8.91 -10.41
C SER A 393 -20.92 7.39 -10.53
N ASP A 394 -19.98 6.78 -9.81
CA ASP A 394 -19.81 5.35 -9.80
C ASP A 394 -20.92 4.68 -8.97
N PRO A 395 -21.65 3.70 -9.51
CA PRO A 395 -22.75 3.05 -8.79
C PRO A 395 -22.31 2.34 -7.51
N VAL A 396 -21.09 1.77 -7.47
CA VAL A 396 -20.57 1.08 -6.30
C VAL A 396 -20.19 2.07 -5.21
N GLN A 397 -19.55 3.20 -5.59
CA GLN A 397 -19.24 4.28 -4.64
C GLN A 397 -20.50 4.92 -4.07
N ARG A 398 -21.52 5.14 -4.91
CA ARG A 398 -22.82 5.67 -4.46
C ARG A 398 -23.48 4.72 -3.47
N ALA A 399 -23.51 3.43 -3.76
CA ALA A 399 -24.07 2.42 -2.87
C ALA A 399 -23.28 2.31 -1.56
N ALA A 400 -21.95 2.43 -1.60
CA ALA A 400 -21.11 2.47 -0.42
C ALA A 400 -21.40 3.68 0.46
N PHE A 401 -21.57 4.86 -0.15
CA PHE A 401 -21.95 6.08 0.59
C PHE A 401 -23.32 5.95 1.25
N LEU A 402 -24.32 5.41 0.53
CA LEU A 402 -25.65 5.18 1.10
C LEU A 402 -25.60 4.20 2.27
N ALA A 403 -24.85 3.10 2.16
CA ALA A 403 -24.65 2.15 3.26
C ALA A 403 -24.06 2.84 4.51
N LEU A 404 -23.12 3.80 4.33
CA LEU A 404 -22.55 4.57 5.45
C LEU A 404 -23.54 5.53 6.09
N VAL A 405 -24.44 6.11 5.28
CA VAL A 405 -25.48 7.06 5.78
C VAL A 405 -26.63 6.36 6.48
N ASP A 406 -27.04 5.19 5.97
CA ASP A 406 -28.20 4.43 6.46
C ASP A 406 -27.88 3.57 7.69
N SER A 407 -26.63 3.47 8.13
CA SER A 407 -26.19 2.63 9.24
C SER A 407 -25.71 3.45 10.44
N ASP A 408 -25.95 2.91 11.65
CA ASP A 408 -25.55 3.58 12.90
C ASP A 408 -24.03 3.56 13.13
N ASP A 409 -23.34 2.58 12.55
CA ASP A 409 -21.87 2.46 12.60
C ASP A 409 -21.29 1.81 11.34
N LEU A 410 -19.95 1.88 11.20
CA LEU A 410 -19.23 1.33 10.07
C LEU A 410 -19.32 -0.20 9.95
N GLY A 411 -19.43 -0.90 11.09
CA GLY A 411 -19.59 -2.37 11.11
C GLY A 411 -20.93 -2.77 10.50
N GLU A 412 -22.00 -2.11 10.89
CA GLU A 412 -23.34 -2.32 10.34
C GLU A 412 -23.40 -1.97 8.85
N ALA A 413 -22.73 -0.89 8.42
CA ALA A 413 -22.62 -0.54 7.01
C ALA A 413 -21.92 -1.63 6.18
N ILE A 414 -20.87 -2.25 6.71
CA ILE A 414 -20.15 -3.34 6.05
C ILE A 414 -20.97 -4.63 6.03
N ASP A 415 -21.61 -4.99 7.16
CA ASP A 415 -22.37 -6.22 7.29
C ASP A 415 -23.68 -6.18 6.48
N GLY A 416 -24.29 -5.01 6.34
CA GLY A 416 -25.48 -4.77 5.52
C GLY A 416 -25.19 -4.69 4.01
N ALA A 417 -23.95 -4.43 3.63
CA ALA A 417 -23.53 -4.34 2.24
C ALA A 417 -23.20 -5.73 1.66
N SER A 418 -23.26 -5.86 0.34
CA SER A 418 -22.94 -7.11 -0.35
C SER A 418 -22.00 -6.92 -1.53
N GLY A 419 -21.27 -7.97 -1.92
CA GLY A 419 -20.44 -8.02 -3.11
C GLY A 419 -19.37 -6.91 -3.16
N HIS A 420 -19.34 -6.17 -4.26
CA HIS A 420 -18.33 -5.13 -4.49
C HIS A 420 -18.42 -3.94 -3.53
N VAL A 421 -19.62 -3.64 -3.00
CA VAL A 421 -19.82 -2.55 -2.03
C VAL A 421 -19.16 -2.92 -0.69
N GLN A 422 -19.39 -4.12 -0.21
CA GLN A 422 -18.78 -4.63 1.01
C GLN A 422 -17.25 -4.67 0.89
N ALA A 423 -16.73 -5.22 -0.21
CA ALA A 423 -15.29 -5.27 -0.47
C ALA A 423 -14.68 -3.86 -0.52
N MET A 424 -15.36 -2.88 -1.14
CA MET A 424 -14.93 -1.48 -1.17
C MET A 424 -14.90 -0.87 0.23
N LEU A 425 -15.96 -1.01 1.03
CA LEU A 425 -16.02 -0.47 2.38
C LEU A 425 -14.91 -1.07 3.25
N VAL A 426 -14.72 -2.39 3.23
CA VAL A 426 -13.65 -3.08 3.96
C VAL A 426 -12.27 -2.54 3.54
N ARG A 427 -12.03 -2.34 2.25
CA ARG A 427 -10.77 -1.78 1.78
C ARG A 427 -10.55 -0.35 2.29
N LEU A 428 -11.57 0.51 2.20
CA LEU A 428 -11.47 1.92 2.59
C LEU A 428 -11.33 2.12 4.12
N THR A 429 -11.66 1.13 4.95
CA THR A 429 -11.42 1.21 6.41
C THR A 429 -9.94 1.24 6.78
N VAL A 430 -9.08 0.68 5.93
CA VAL A 430 -7.62 0.62 6.15
C VAL A 430 -6.85 1.68 5.36
N GLU A 431 -7.51 2.36 4.43
CA GLU A 431 -6.94 3.43 3.62
C GLU A 431 -7.24 4.78 4.26
N GLU A 432 -6.21 5.49 4.75
CA GLU A 432 -6.38 6.85 5.30
C GLU A 432 -6.65 7.87 4.19
N PRO A 433 -7.45 8.94 4.47
CA PRO A 433 -7.61 10.06 3.54
C PRO A 433 -6.27 10.75 3.27
N ARG A 434 -6.04 11.13 2.02
CA ARG A 434 -4.77 11.70 1.56
C ARG A 434 -4.87 13.19 1.19
N SER A 435 -6.11 13.68 1.07
CA SER A 435 -6.38 15.05 0.64
C SER A 435 -7.23 15.78 1.69
N GLU A 436 -7.15 17.09 1.66
CA GLU A 436 -7.95 17.95 2.55
C GLU A 436 -9.45 17.89 2.19
N PRO A 437 -10.35 17.87 3.19
CA PRO A 437 -11.79 17.75 2.98
C PRO A 437 -12.36 18.77 2.00
N ASP A 438 -11.92 20.03 2.10
CA ASP A 438 -12.39 21.12 1.23
C ASP A 438 -12.01 20.88 -0.24
N GLU A 439 -10.82 20.40 -0.51
CA GLU A 439 -10.35 20.10 -1.85
C GLU A 439 -11.14 18.95 -2.47
N VAL A 440 -11.35 17.87 -1.71
CA VAL A 440 -12.07 16.67 -2.17
C VAL A 440 -13.52 17.00 -2.48
N VAL A 441 -14.23 17.68 -1.57
CA VAL A 441 -15.63 18.08 -1.77
C VAL A 441 -15.76 19.03 -2.95
N THR A 442 -14.90 20.04 -3.06
CA THR A 442 -14.89 21.00 -4.17
C THR A 442 -14.69 20.30 -5.51
N GLN A 443 -13.72 19.36 -5.60
CA GLN A 443 -13.46 18.63 -6.83
C GLN A 443 -14.61 17.68 -7.19
N LEU A 444 -15.19 16.99 -6.21
CA LEU A 444 -16.33 16.08 -6.41
C LEU A 444 -17.56 16.83 -6.94
N VAL A 445 -17.88 18.00 -6.35
CA VAL A 445 -18.96 18.89 -6.82
C VAL A 445 -18.67 19.36 -8.23
N ARG A 446 -17.46 19.84 -8.51
CA ARG A 446 -17.03 20.31 -9.83
C ARG A 446 -17.21 19.24 -10.91
N ASP A 447 -16.74 18.03 -10.64
CA ASP A 447 -16.80 16.92 -11.61
C ASP A 447 -18.23 16.48 -11.87
N THR A 448 -19.08 16.51 -10.84
CA THR A 448 -20.51 16.17 -10.99
C THR A 448 -21.25 17.24 -11.79
N VAL A 449 -21.02 18.52 -11.50
CA VAL A 449 -21.64 19.63 -12.26
C VAL A 449 -21.18 19.61 -13.71
N ARG A 450 -19.91 19.38 -13.98
CA ARG A 450 -19.37 19.28 -15.37
C ARG A 450 -19.99 18.16 -16.18
N ARG A 451 -20.47 17.10 -15.56
CA ARG A 451 -21.21 16.01 -16.25
C ARG A 451 -22.63 16.39 -16.56
N GLU A 452 -23.29 17.12 -15.68
CA GLU A 452 -24.69 17.54 -15.86
C GLU A 452 -24.83 18.78 -16.77
N LEU A 453 -23.80 19.61 -16.86
CA LEU A 453 -23.85 20.87 -17.62
C LEU A 453 -24.15 20.68 -19.13
N PRO A 454 -23.61 19.65 -19.84
CA PRO A 454 -23.97 19.40 -21.23
C PRO A 454 -25.45 19.09 -21.40
N VAL A 455 -26.07 18.34 -20.50
CA VAL A 455 -27.49 17.99 -20.53
C VAL A 455 -28.30 19.26 -20.33
N LEU A 456 -27.96 20.06 -19.33
CA LEU A 456 -28.63 21.36 -19.08
C LEU A 456 -28.47 22.34 -20.26
N THR A 457 -27.32 22.32 -20.93
CA THR A 457 -27.06 23.16 -22.12
C THR A 457 -27.95 22.74 -23.31
N VAL A 458 -28.23 21.46 -23.46
CA VAL A 458 -29.18 20.98 -24.48
C VAL A 458 -30.62 21.41 -24.14
N GLU A 459 -31.02 21.24 -22.88
CA GLU A 459 -32.34 21.71 -22.38
C GLU A 459 -32.54 23.26 -22.54
N ALA A 460 -31.48 24.02 -22.32
CA ALA A 460 -31.45 25.48 -22.47
C ALA A 460 -31.75 25.95 -23.90
N ARG A 461 -31.62 25.10 -24.93
CA ARG A 461 -31.96 25.43 -26.31
C ARG A 461 -33.47 25.52 -26.54
N THR A 462 -34.27 24.90 -25.69
CA THR A 462 -35.70 24.76 -25.85
C THR A 462 -36.51 25.37 -24.69
N SER A 463 -35.86 25.70 -23.56
CA SER A 463 -36.49 26.20 -22.34
C SER A 463 -35.80 27.49 -21.83
N PRO A 464 -36.50 28.63 -21.74
CA PRO A 464 -35.96 29.86 -21.15
C PRO A 464 -35.51 29.66 -19.69
N GLN A 465 -36.22 28.82 -18.92
CA GLN A 465 -35.86 28.51 -17.53
C GLN A 465 -34.54 27.73 -17.45
N ALA A 466 -34.36 26.73 -18.34
CA ALA A 466 -33.10 25.97 -18.41
C ALA A 466 -31.90 26.85 -18.84
N MET A 467 -32.17 27.86 -19.71
CA MET A 467 -31.16 28.82 -20.13
C MET A 467 -30.72 29.72 -18.97
N GLN A 468 -31.66 30.20 -18.14
CA GLN A 468 -31.33 30.95 -16.93
C GLN A 468 -30.55 30.08 -15.92
N GLN A 469 -31.00 28.86 -15.66
CA GLN A 469 -30.29 27.92 -14.78
C GLN A 469 -28.87 27.60 -15.27
N ALA A 470 -28.66 27.42 -16.56
CA ALA A 470 -27.33 27.19 -17.12
C ALA A 470 -26.38 28.37 -16.86
N ALA A 471 -26.88 29.61 -16.97
CA ALA A 471 -26.09 30.80 -16.65
C ALA A 471 -25.74 30.90 -15.15
N GLU A 472 -26.70 30.59 -14.28
CA GLU A 472 -26.50 30.60 -12.82
C GLU A 472 -25.49 29.53 -12.40
N VAL A 473 -25.64 28.29 -12.89
CA VAL A 473 -24.73 27.18 -12.60
C VAL A 473 -23.30 27.45 -13.11
N ALA A 474 -23.18 28.09 -14.28
CA ALA A 474 -21.87 28.48 -14.80
C ALA A 474 -21.22 29.57 -13.91
N GLY A 475 -21.97 30.50 -13.38
CA GLY A 475 -21.51 31.51 -12.43
C GLY A 475 -21.01 30.84 -11.11
N TRP A 476 -21.83 29.98 -10.51
CA TRP A 476 -21.46 29.29 -9.29
C TRP A 476 -20.22 28.33 -9.47
N LEU A 477 -20.05 27.78 -10.67
CA LEU A 477 -18.88 26.99 -10.99
C LEU A 477 -17.61 27.85 -11.05
N GLN A 478 -17.68 29.10 -11.49
CA GLN A 478 -16.59 30.06 -11.42
C GLN A 478 -16.29 30.49 -9.97
N ASP A 479 -17.36 30.77 -9.18
CA ASP A 479 -17.21 31.10 -7.77
C ASP A 479 -16.61 29.97 -6.92
N LEU A 480 -16.74 28.74 -7.36
CA LEU A 480 -16.14 27.57 -6.69
C LEU A 480 -14.60 27.63 -6.66
N ASP A 481 -13.98 28.33 -7.60
CA ASP A 481 -12.53 28.52 -7.68
C ASP A 481 -12.02 29.72 -6.83
N GLY A 482 -12.93 30.49 -6.22
CA GLY A 482 -12.61 31.64 -5.37
C GLY A 482 -12.43 31.26 -3.90
N SER A 483 -11.36 31.73 -3.25
CA SER A 483 -11.02 31.37 -1.87
C SER A 483 -12.05 31.81 -0.81
N THR A 484 -12.87 32.83 -1.08
CA THR A 484 -13.85 33.34 -0.14
C THR A 484 -15.31 32.93 -0.46
N THR A 485 -15.56 32.47 -1.69
CA THR A 485 -16.91 32.14 -2.21
C THR A 485 -17.15 30.64 -2.38
N SER A 486 -16.09 29.84 -2.30
CA SER A 486 -16.11 28.40 -2.59
C SER A 486 -17.14 27.60 -1.77
N ALA A 487 -17.23 27.81 -0.47
CA ALA A 487 -18.15 27.07 0.40
C ALA A 487 -19.66 27.39 0.11
N GLU A 488 -19.99 28.64 -0.25
CA GLU A 488 -21.33 29.01 -0.60
C GLU A 488 -21.69 28.52 -2.00
N ALA A 489 -20.79 28.65 -2.97
CA ALA A 489 -20.95 28.13 -4.31
C ALA A 489 -21.11 26.58 -4.30
N SER A 490 -20.33 25.87 -3.51
CA SER A 490 -20.47 24.43 -3.31
C SER A 490 -21.85 24.03 -2.81
N ARG A 491 -22.38 24.71 -1.79
CA ARG A 491 -23.74 24.45 -1.27
C ARG A 491 -24.83 24.70 -2.30
N ARG A 492 -24.75 25.78 -3.09
CA ARG A 492 -25.69 26.07 -4.16
C ARG A 492 -25.67 25.01 -5.27
N LEU A 493 -24.49 24.59 -5.67
CA LEU A 493 -24.31 23.54 -6.67
C LEU A 493 -24.84 22.19 -6.20
N VAL A 494 -24.59 21.81 -4.96
CA VAL A 494 -25.12 20.56 -4.36
C VAL A 494 -26.66 20.64 -4.31
N ALA A 495 -27.25 21.73 -3.85
CA ALA A 495 -28.68 21.89 -3.83
C ALA A 495 -29.32 21.79 -5.22
N TRP A 496 -28.69 22.38 -6.24
CA TRP A 496 -29.12 22.23 -7.63
C TRP A 496 -29.03 20.79 -8.14
N LEU A 497 -27.94 20.06 -7.84
CA LEU A 497 -27.76 18.64 -8.19
C LEU A 497 -28.82 17.76 -7.55
N LEU A 498 -29.19 18.01 -6.30
CA LEU A 498 -30.25 17.27 -5.58
C LEU A 498 -31.61 17.44 -6.23
N VAL A 499 -31.95 18.65 -6.67
CA VAL A 499 -33.22 18.91 -7.38
C VAL A 499 -33.24 18.14 -8.71
N ARG A 500 -32.13 18.07 -9.44
CA ARG A 500 -32.04 17.32 -10.70
C ARG A 500 -32.01 15.79 -10.52
N ALA A 501 -31.50 15.31 -9.42
CA ALA A 501 -31.43 13.88 -9.13
C ALA A 501 -32.79 13.28 -8.73
N GLN A 502 -33.79 14.11 -8.39
CA GLN A 502 -35.15 13.64 -8.12
C GLN A 502 -35.78 13.16 -9.44
N PRO A 503 -36.31 11.91 -9.53
CA PRO A 503 -37.03 11.46 -10.70
C PRO A 503 -38.24 12.38 -10.87
N ASN A 504 -38.39 12.94 -12.07
CA ASN A 504 -39.52 13.81 -12.45
C ASN A 504 -40.84 13.20 -11.95
N GLY A 505 -41.34 13.71 -10.86
CA GLY A 505 -42.68 13.41 -10.39
C GLY A 505 -43.63 13.87 -11.47
N SER A 506 -44.32 12.92 -12.08
CA SER A 506 -45.44 13.11 -13.01
C SER A 506 -46.30 14.28 -12.56
N GLY A 507 -46.52 15.24 -13.47
CA GLY A 507 -47.45 16.35 -13.27
C GLY A 507 -48.82 15.86 -12.83
N GLN A 508 -49.28 16.48 -11.81
CA GLN A 508 -50.71 16.78 -11.65
C GLN A 508 -50.84 18.21 -11.12
N VAL A 509 -51.24 19.05 -12.06
CA VAL A 509 -51.88 20.34 -11.80
C VAL A 509 -53.25 20.03 -11.22
N ALA A 510 -53.57 20.61 -10.10
CA ALA A 510 -54.91 21.04 -9.76
C ALA A 510 -54.82 22.36 -9.02
#